data_657512d4543c8e9c1e44e32bebfcb5fc
#
_entry.id   657512d4543c8e9c1e44e32bebfcb5fc
#
_cell.length_a   1.000
_cell.length_b   1.000
_cell.length_c   1.000
_cell.angle_alpha   90.00
_cell.angle_beta   90.00
_cell.angle_gamma   90.00
#
_symmetry.space_group_name_H-M   'P 1'
#
loop_
_entity.id
_entity.type
_entity.pdbx_description
1 polymer ?
#
loop_
_entity_poly.entity_id
_entity_poly.type
_entity_poly.pdbx_seq_one_letter_code
_entity_poly.pdbx_strand_id
1 'polypeptide(L)'
;RVVQLAETPSMFAPLYPDDMPLFEKMETVARRIYHAHEVIADHVIRDQLRAWEAAGYGTLPVCMAKTQYSFTTDPAILGAPEGHAVPVREVRLSAGAGFVVAICGEIRTMPGLPRTPAAEVIRLNDQGLIEGLF
;
A
#
# COMPACT_ATOMS: atom_id res chain seq x y z
N ARG A 1 2.01 7.26 30.68
CA ARG A 1 2.19 8.02 29.42
C ARG A 1 1.28 7.52 28.27
N VAL A 2 1.11 6.20 28.07
CA VAL A 2 0.19 5.65 27.03
C VAL A 2 -1.24 6.12 27.28
N VAL A 3 -1.75 6.04 28.50
CA VAL A 3 -3.11 6.53 28.86
C VAL A 3 -3.26 8.02 28.55
N GLN A 4 -2.28 8.84 28.95
CA GLN A 4 -2.28 10.28 28.67
C GLN A 4 -2.30 10.57 27.16
N LEU A 5 -1.58 9.80 26.35
CA LEU A 5 -1.59 9.94 24.89
C LEU A 5 -2.94 9.52 24.29
N ALA A 6 -3.54 8.44 24.81
CA ALA A 6 -4.85 7.97 24.35
C ALA A 6 -5.99 8.96 24.71
N GLU A 7 -5.85 9.73 25.77
CA GLU A 7 -6.80 10.78 26.18
C GLU A 7 -6.62 12.10 25.41
N THR A 8 -5.50 12.25 24.70
CA THR A 8 -5.24 13.46 23.89
C THR A 8 -6.10 13.42 22.63
N PRO A 9 -6.82 14.50 22.26
CA PRO A 9 -7.58 14.55 21.02
C PRO A 9 -6.72 14.24 19.81
N SER A 10 -7.19 13.34 18.95
CA SER A 10 -6.49 13.02 17.71
C SER A 10 -6.57 14.18 16.71
N MET A 11 -5.43 14.60 16.19
CA MET A 11 -5.31 15.54 15.08
C MET A 11 -5.17 14.83 13.74
N PHE A 12 -5.52 13.54 13.69
CA PHE A 12 -5.45 12.75 12.46
C PHE A 12 -6.35 13.35 11.38
N ALA A 13 -5.77 13.59 10.21
CA ALA A 13 -6.48 13.95 8.98
C ALA A 13 -6.02 13.04 7.85
N PRO A 14 -6.95 12.46 7.06
CA PRO A 14 -6.60 11.72 5.87
C PRO A 14 -5.76 12.56 4.91
N LEU A 15 -4.88 11.89 4.14
CA LEU A 15 -4.02 12.57 3.17
C LEU A 15 -4.83 13.18 2.02
N TYR A 16 -5.96 12.57 1.70
CA TYR A 16 -6.92 12.98 0.68
C TYR A 16 -8.35 12.60 1.12
N PRO A 17 -9.40 13.26 0.59
CA PRO A 17 -10.78 12.88 0.85
C PRO A 17 -11.15 11.57 0.12
N ASP A 18 -12.10 10.81 0.66
CA ASP A 18 -12.49 9.50 0.13
C ASP A 18 -13.09 9.57 -1.28
N ASP A 19 -13.77 10.66 -1.62
CA ASP A 19 -14.41 10.91 -2.92
C ASP A 19 -13.46 11.41 -4.01
N MET A 20 -12.17 11.62 -3.69
CA MET A 20 -11.15 11.94 -4.69
C MET A 20 -11.01 10.80 -5.71
N PRO A 21 -10.88 11.06 -7.04
CA PRO A 21 -10.63 10.03 -8.04
C PRO A 21 -9.41 9.17 -7.72
N LEU A 22 -9.48 7.87 -8.02
CA LEU A 22 -8.42 6.91 -7.66
C LEU A 22 -7.04 7.31 -8.18
N PHE A 23 -6.97 7.82 -9.41
CA PHE A 23 -5.69 8.27 -9.98
C PHE A 23 -5.14 9.49 -9.24
N GLU A 24 -6.00 10.46 -8.89
CA GLU A 24 -5.61 11.65 -8.13
C GLU A 24 -5.15 11.30 -6.70
N LYS A 25 -5.73 10.27 -6.08
CA LYS A 25 -5.23 9.71 -4.80
C LYS A 25 -3.78 9.24 -4.95
N MET A 26 -3.46 8.50 -6.04
CA MET A 26 -2.09 8.05 -6.32
C MET A 26 -1.14 9.23 -6.52
N GLU A 27 -1.54 10.26 -7.28
CA GLU A 27 -0.74 11.48 -7.45
C GLU A 27 -0.51 12.20 -6.13
N THR A 28 -1.53 12.26 -5.27
CA THR A 28 -1.43 12.90 -3.94
C THR A 28 -0.42 12.17 -3.06
N VAL A 29 -0.47 10.84 -3.02
CA VAL A 29 0.51 10.02 -2.28
C VAL A 29 1.92 10.22 -2.86
N ALA A 30 2.06 10.16 -4.19
CA ALA A 30 3.35 10.30 -4.85
C ALA A 30 4.00 11.67 -4.56
N ARG A 31 3.22 12.75 -4.65
CA ARG A 31 3.72 14.11 -4.42
C ARG A 31 3.99 14.39 -2.93
N ARG A 32 3.06 14.05 -2.04
CA ARG A 32 3.14 14.45 -0.63
C ARG A 32 3.98 13.53 0.23
N ILE A 33 4.08 12.25 -0.13
CA ILE A 33 4.83 11.25 0.64
C ILE A 33 6.17 10.92 -0.02
N TYR A 34 6.18 10.74 -1.36
CA TYR A 34 7.38 10.33 -2.07
C TYR A 34 8.12 11.49 -2.76
N HIS A 35 7.63 12.73 -2.65
CA HIS A 35 8.22 13.92 -3.26
C HIS A 35 8.39 13.81 -4.79
N ALA A 36 7.56 13.00 -5.42
CA ALA A 36 7.57 12.81 -6.86
C ALA A 36 6.96 14.02 -7.58
N HIS A 37 7.44 14.28 -8.80
CA HIS A 37 6.86 15.31 -9.66
C HIS A 37 5.53 14.84 -10.27
N GLU A 38 5.48 13.60 -10.74
CA GLU A 38 4.32 13.05 -11.43
C GLU A 38 4.16 11.54 -11.25
N VAL A 39 2.95 11.04 -11.55
CA VAL A 39 2.64 9.63 -11.68
C VAL A 39 2.36 9.33 -13.16
N ILE A 40 3.08 8.35 -13.70
CA ILE A 40 2.91 7.90 -15.09
C ILE A 40 2.09 6.61 -15.09
N ALA A 41 0.97 6.63 -15.80
CA ALA A 41 0.16 5.44 -16.06
C ALA A 41 -0.33 5.46 -17.51
N ASP A 42 -0.31 4.29 -18.15
CA ASP A 42 -0.83 4.16 -19.50
C ASP A 42 -2.37 4.28 -19.53
N HIS A 43 -2.94 4.34 -20.74
CA HIS A 43 -4.37 4.49 -20.92
C HIS A 43 -5.16 3.28 -20.38
N VAL A 44 -4.62 2.06 -20.48
CA VAL A 44 -5.27 0.83 -20.00
C VAL A 44 -5.47 0.89 -18.49
N ILE A 45 -4.44 1.32 -17.74
CA ILE A 45 -4.50 1.48 -16.29
C ILE A 45 -5.53 2.57 -15.93
N ARG A 46 -5.50 3.72 -16.62
CA ARG A 46 -6.44 4.81 -16.38
C ARG A 46 -7.89 4.41 -16.65
N ASP A 47 -8.14 3.67 -17.72
CA ASP A 47 -9.47 3.16 -18.08
C ASP A 47 -9.95 2.13 -17.05
N GLN A 48 -9.06 1.27 -16.55
CA GLN A 48 -9.38 0.32 -15.49
C GLN A 48 -9.77 1.01 -14.18
N LEU A 49 -9.05 2.05 -13.78
CA LEU A 49 -9.39 2.85 -12.60
C LEU A 49 -10.77 3.50 -12.75
N ARG A 50 -11.06 4.11 -13.91
CA ARG A 50 -12.39 4.69 -14.20
C ARG A 50 -13.50 3.64 -14.16
N ALA A 51 -13.24 2.44 -14.69
CA ALA A 51 -14.20 1.34 -14.61
C ALA A 51 -14.51 0.93 -13.17
N TRP A 52 -13.50 0.90 -12.29
CA TRP A 52 -13.71 0.63 -10.87
C TRP A 52 -14.45 1.77 -10.16
N GLU A 53 -14.16 3.02 -10.47
CA GLU A 53 -14.91 4.18 -9.98
C GLU A 53 -16.39 4.08 -10.36
N ALA A 54 -16.68 3.77 -11.62
CA ALA A 54 -18.05 3.57 -12.11
C ALA A 54 -18.75 2.36 -11.45
N ALA A 55 -18.00 1.34 -11.06
CA ALA A 55 -18.50 0.17 -10.32
C ALA A 55 -18.68 0.42 -8.80
N GLY A 56 -18.43 1.64 -8.31
CA GLY A 56 -18.64 2.01 -6.91
C GLY A 56 -17.41 1.86 -6.01
N TYR A 57 -16.22 1.56 -6.56
CA TYR A 57 -14.97 1.42 -5.79
C TYR A 57 -14.14 2.71 -5.70
N GLY A 58 -14.67 3.84 -6.18
CA GLY A 58 -13.95 5.12 -6.21
C GLY A 58 -13.58 5.68 -4.83
N THR A 59 -14.33 5.31 -3.79
CA THR A 59 -14.07 5.75 -2.42
C THR A 59 -12.97 4.96 -1.71
N LEU A 60 -12.49 3.85 -2.31
CA LEU A 60 -11.47 3.03 -1.70
C LEU A 60 -10.11 3.78 -1.61
N PRO A 61 -9.35 3.57 -0.52
CA PRO A 61 -8.00 4.07 -0.42
C PRO A 61 -7.05 3.36 -1.39
N VAL A 62 -5.93 4.02 -1.71
CA VAL A 62 -4.89 3.47 -2.57
C VAL A 62 -3.65 3.07 -1.77
N CYS A 63 -3.08 1.93 -2.11
CA CYS A 63 -1.80 1.44 -1.60
C CYS A 63 -0.79 1.45 -2.74
N MET A 64 0.31 2.19 -2.62
CA MET A 64 1.37 2.25 -3.62
C MET A 64 2.48 1.28 -3.26
N ALA A 65 2.59 0.18 -4.00
CA ALA A 65 3.61 -0.84 -3.82
C ALA A 65 4.82 -0.53 -4.70
N LYS A 66 5.94 -0.15 -4.07
CA LYS A 66 7.22 0.19 -4.71
C LYS A 66 8.39 -0.29 -3.85
N THR A 67 9.63 -0.10 -4.31
CA THR A 67 10.81 -0.45 -3.52
C THR A 67 10.80 0.25 -2.15
N GLN A 68 11.28 -0.46 -1.12
CA GLN A 68 11.42 0.08 0.24
C GLN A 68 12.72 0.90 0.42
N TYR A 69 13.65 0.85 -0.51
CA TYR A 69 14.98 1.47 -0.37
C TYR A 69 15.00 2.95 -0.75
N SER A 70 13.98 3.43 -1.45
CA SER A 70 13.97 4.77 -2.02
C SER A 70 12.55 5.33 -2.12
N PHE A 71 12.42 6.64 -2.21
CA PHE A 71 11.18 7.30 -2.61
C PHE A 71 10.87 7.12 -4.10
N THR A 72 11.88 6.83 -4.93
CA THR A 72 11.70 6.46 -6.33
C THR A 72 11.22 5.02 -6.48
N THR A 73 11.00 4.59 -7.71
CA THR A 73 10.77 3.18 -8.08
C THR A 73 12.06 2.44 -8.43
N ASP A 74 13.19 3.14 -8.49
CA ASP A 74 14.51 2.58 -8.78
C ASP A 74 15.22 2.18 -7.47
N PRO A 75 15.47 0.89 -7.22
CA PRO A 75 16.13 0.43 -6.00
C PRO A 75 17.62 0.81 -5.93
N ALA A 76 18.23 1.25 -7.03
CA ALA A 76 19.61 1.72 -7.03
C ALA A 76 19.75 3.15 -6.48
N ILE A 77 18.68 3.93 -6.51
CA ILE A 77 18.64 5.29 -5.95
C ILE A 77 18.12 5.19 -4.52
N LEU A 78 18.97 5.43 -3.54
CA LEU A 78 18.61 5.29 -2.12
C LEU A 78 18.03 6.58 -1.54
N GLY A 79 17.25 6.41 -0.44
CA GLY A 79 16.78 7.52 0.37
C GLY A 79 15.57 8.25 -0.18
N ALA A 80 15.59 9.57 -0.06
CA ALA A 80 14.46 10.47 -0.34
C ALA A 80 14.78 11.48 -1.47
N PRO A 81 15.02 11.03 -2.71
CA PRO A 81 15.19 11.93 -3.85
C PRO A 81 13.87 12.65 -4.18
N GLU A 82 13.98 13.82 -4.80
CA GLU A 82 12.86 14.66 -5.19
C GLU A 82 12.72 14.75 -6.71
N GLY A 83 11.53 15.14 -7.18
CA GLY A 83 11.30 15.50 -8.59
C GLY A 83 11.34 14.34 -9.59
N HIS A 84 11.28 13.09 -9.11
CA HIS A 84 11.23 11.90 -9.94
C HIS A 84 9.79 11.60 -10.40
N ALA A 85 9.65 10.76 -11.43
CA ALA A 85 8.39 10.20 -11.87
C ALA A 85 8.16 8.83 -11.21
N VAL A 86 6.89 8.51 -10.91
CA VAL A 86 6.47 7.20 -10.40
C VAL A 86 5.66 6.48 -11.46
N PRO A 87 6.25 5.55 -12.22
CA PRO A 87 5.51 4.74 -13.18
C PRO A 87 4.65 3.69 -12.48
N VAL A 88 3.37 3.68 -12.77
CA VAL A 88 2.43 2.61 -12.38
C VAL A 88 2.43 1.56 -13.48
N ARG A 89 2.79 0.32 -13.15
CA ARG A 89 2.87 -0.81 -14.08
C ARG A 89 1.60 -1.65 -14.11
N GLU A 90 0.91 -1.71 -12.98
CA GLU A 90 -0.29 -2.52 -12.81
C GLU A 90 -1.13 -1.94 -11.68
N VAL A 91 -2.44 -2.11 -11.76
CA VAL A 91 -3.36 -1.84 -10.64
C VAL A 91 -4.18 -3.08 -10.33
N ARG A 92 -4.44 -3.30 -9.05
CA ARG A 92 -5.23 -4.45 -8.56
C ARG A 92 -6.30 -3.97 -7.59
N LEU A 93 -7.50 -4.47 -7.77
CA LEU A 93 -8.60 -4.23 -6.84
C LEU A 93 -8.62 -5.34 -5.78
N SER A 94 -8.38 -4.96 -4.53
CA SER A 94 -8.52 -5.83 -3.36
C SER A 94 -9.87 -5.58 -2.69
N ALA A 95 -10.96 -5.91 -3.40
CA ALA A 95 -12.33 -5.59 -2.98
C ALA A 95 -12.67 -6.12 -1.58
N GLY A 96 -12.27 -7.36 -1.27
CA GLY A 96 -12.51 -7.96 0.05
C GLY A 96 -11.74 -7.31 1.20
N ALA A 97 -10.60 -6.68 0.90
CA ALA A 97 -9.79 -5.95 1.88
C ALA A 97 -10.09 -4.43 1.87
N GLY A 98 -10.84 -3.94 0.87
CA GLY A 98 -11.30 -2.56 0.80
C GLY A 98 -10.23 -1.55 0.38
N PHE A 99 -9.34 -1.89 -0.56
CA PHE A 99 -8.38 -0.95 -1.12
C PHE A 99 -7.95 -1.30 -2.55
N VAL A 100 -7.38 -0.33 -3.25
CA VAL A 100 -6.76 -0.48 -4.56
C VAL A 100 -5.24 -0.48 -4.40
N VAL A 101 -4.55 -1.42 -5.07
CA VAL A 101 -3.09 -1.48 -5.10
C VAL A 101 -2.57 -0.94 -6.41
N ALA A 102 -1.65 0.01 -6.37
CA ALA A 102 -0.86 0.47 -7.51
C ALA A 102 0.55 -0.12 -7.42
N ILE A 103 0.93 -0.95 -8.37
CA ILE A 103 2.26 -1.56 -8.45
C ILE A 103 3.17 -0.64 -9.24
N CYS A 104 4.16 -0.06 -8.54
CA CYS A 104 5.08 0.92 -9.07
C CYS A 104 6.51 0.36 -8.99
N GLY A 105 7.00 -0.18 -10.10
CA GLY A 105 8.32 -0.80 -10.15
C GLY A 105 8.30 -2.33 -10.12
N GLU A 106 9.45 -2.95 -9.91
CA GLU A 106 9.59 -4.41 -9.85
C GLU A 106 9.31 -4.91 -8.44
N ILE A 107 8.09 -5.37 -8.22
CA ILE A 107 7.66 -5.95 -6.95
C ILE A 107 7.45 -7.44 -7.13
N ARG A 108 8.12 -8.25 -6.32
CA ARG A 108 7.82 -9.68 -6.20
C ARG A 108 6.71 -9.84 -5.17
N THR A 109 5.61 -10.45 -5.59
CA THR A 109 4.56 -10.86 -4.65
C THR A 109 5.07 -12.01 -3.80
N MET A 110 4.71 -11.98 -2.51
CA MET A 110 5.01 -13.10 -1.62
C MET A 110 4.37 -14.39 -2.18
N PRO A 111 5.07 -15.54 -2.21
CA PRO A 111 4.45 -16.82 -2.55
C PRO A 111 3.29 -17.09 -1.59
N GLY A 112 2.28 -17.82 -2.06
CA GLY A 112 1.07 -18.11 -1.29
C GLY A 112 1.39 -18.68 0.08
N LEU A 113 0.68 -18.20 1.09
CA LEU A 113 0.77 -18.74 2.44
C LEU A 113 0.17 -20.15 2.48
N PRO A 114 0.66 -21.05 3.35
CA PRO A 114 0.08 -22.37 3.52
C PRO A 114 -1.36 -22.27 4.02
N ARG A 115 -2.21 -23.26 3.70
CA ARG A 115 -3.61 -23.28 4.16
C ARG A 115 -3.74 -23.29 5.67
N THR A 116 -2.80 -23.95 6.36
CA THR A 116 -2.70 -23.95 7.83
C THR A 116 -1.62 -22.96 8.21
N PRO A 117 -1.97 -21.82 8.82
CA PRO A 117 -0.98 -20.86 9.29
C PRO A 117 -0.06 -21.49 10.36
N ALA A 118 1.22 -21.13 10.35
CA ALA A 118 2.16 -21.57 11.38
C ALA A 118 1.70 -21.20 12.81
N ALA A 119 0.96 -20.11 12.95
CA ALA A 119 0.36 -19.66 14.21
C ALA A 119 -0.63 -20.66 14.82
N GLU A 120 -1.18 -21.59 14.07
CA GLU A 120 -2.08 -22.63 14.60
C GLU A 120 -1.33 -23.81 15.24
N VAL A 121 -0.08 -24.03 14.84
CA VAL A 121 0.75 -25.17 15.27
C VAL A 121 1.90 -24.77 16.16
N ILE A 122 2.43 -23.56 16.02
CA ILE A 122 3.52 -23.05 16.87
C ILE A 122 2.92 -22.59 18.21
N ARG A 123 3.37 -23.23 19.29
CA ARG A 123 2.91 -22.93 20.66
C ARG A 123 4.00 -23.18 21.68
N LEU A 124 3.83 -22.65 22.87
CA LEU A 124 4.58 -23.06 24.05
C LEU A 124 3.86 -24.23 24.73
N ASN A 125 4.60 -25.28 25.08
CA ASN A 125 4.07 -26.36 25.91
C ASN A 125 4.11 -26.00 27.41
N ASP A 126 3.61 -26.89 28.26
CA ASP A 126 3.58 -26.69 29.73
C ASP A 126 4.97 -26.55 30.36
N GLN A 127 6.03 -26.95 29.68
CA GLN A 127 7.42 -26.82 30.11
C GLN A 127 8.09 -25.52 29.59
N GLY A 128 7.34 -24.68 28.83
CA GLY A 128 7.86 -23.45 28.24
C GLY A 128 8.73 -23.67 26.99
N LEU A 129 8.69 -24.85 26.38
CA LEU A 129 9.40 -25.17 25.15
C LEU A 129 8.52 -24.89 23.93
N ILE A 130 9.14 -24.45 22.83
CA ILE A 130 8.43 -24.19 21.57
C ILE A 130 8.19 -25.52 20.86
N GLU A 131 6.94 -25.77 20.47
CA GLU A 131 6.48 -26.88 19.64
C GLU A 131 5.95 -26.38 18.29
N GLY A 132 5.95 -27.22 17.25
CA GLY A 132 5.37 -26.96 15.95
C GLY A 132 6.21 -26.10 15.00
N LEU A 133 7.51 -25.95 15.26
CA LEU A 133 8.43 -25.24 14.37
C LEU A 133 8.77 -26.04 13.10
N PHE A 134 8.71 -27.38 13.15
CA PHE A 134 9.01 -28.31 12.05
C PHE A 134 8.09 -29.52 12.10
#